data_43022fb5396023aa0f4ecf787102ef56
#
_entry.id   43022fb5396023aa0f4ecf787102ef56
#
_cell.length_a   1.000
_cell.length_b   1.000
_cell.length_c   1.000
_cell.angle_alpha   90.00
_cell.angle_beta   90.00
_cell.angle_gamma   90.00
#
_symmetry.space_group_name_H-M   'P 1'
#
loop_
_entity.id
_entity.type
_entity.pdbx_description
1 polymer ?
#
loop_
_entity_poly.entity_id
_entity_poly.type
_entity_poly.pdbx_seq_one_letter_code
_entity_poly.pdbx_strand_id
1 'polypeptide(L)'
;MILEQIDARQDVFEPGMYEIIKGEALAMRAYCHFDLLRLFGPMPTRTSTGKILPYVTTVGIDYHTHHTYQEFTELLKNDLIDAEGLLKQVDPIIPAEKGGEELNLSVSAENFLLARQVRFNYYAVKAMEARFFLWMGGETNKSAAYD
;
A
#
# COMPACT_ATOMS: atom_id res chain seq x y z
N MET A 1 3.46 -15.64 2.31
CA MET A 1 4.32 -14.72 1.56
C MET A 1 4.84 -13.62 2.46
N ILE A 2 5.45 -12.50 1.94
CA ILE A 2 6.09 -11.48 2.79
C ILE A 2 5.15 -11.02 3.91
N LEU A 3 3.97 -10.51 3.59
CA LEU A 3 3.03 -9.95 4.59
C LEU A 3 2.51 -10.97 5.64
N GLU A 4 2.57 -12.25 5.37
CA GLU A 4 2.15 -13.29 6.34
C GLU A 4 3.24 -13.60 7.37
N GLN A 5 4.49 -13.29 7.08
CA GLN A 5 5.62 -13.74 7.89
C GLN A 5 6.50 -12.60 8.39
N ILE A 6 6.44 -11.42 7.79
CA ILE A 6 7.35 -10.32 8.08
C ILE A 6 7.25 -9.87 9.54
N ASP A 7 6.03 -9.87 10.10
CA ASP A 7 5.78 -9.42 11.49
C ASP A 7 6.41 -10.37 12.53
N ALA A 8 6.51 -11.66 12.21
CA ALA A 8 7.13 -12.64 13.07
C ALA A 8 8.67 -12.69 12.96
N ARG A 9 9.25 -11.94 12.03
CA ARG A 9 10.67 -11.97 11.71
C ARG A 9 11.30 -10.58 11.66
N GLN A 10 10.79 -9.64 12.45
CA GLN A 10 11.33 -8.27 12.52
C GLN A 10 12.80 -8.23 12.97
N ASP A 11 13.21 -9.20 13.77
CA ASP A 11 14.55 -9.36 14.30
C ASP A 11 15.66 -9.56 13.25
N VAL A 12 15.30 -9.94 12.02
CA VAL A 12 16.27 -10.16 10.93
C VAL A 12 16.52 -8.92 10.07
N PHE A 13 15.76 -7.84 10.27
CA PHE A 13 15.87 -6.63 9.48
C PHE A 13 16.77 -5.58 10.15
N GLU A 14 17.55 -4.89 9.36
CA GLU A 14 18.23 -3.67 9.79
C GLU A 14 17.20 -2.55 10.07
N PRO A 15 17.54 -1.57 10.93
CA PRO A 15 16.62 -0.48 11.26
C PRO A 15 16.05 0.22 10.01
N GLY A 16 14.73 0.37 9.96
CA GLY A 16 13.99 0.96 8.83
C GLY A 16 13.69 0.01 7.67
N MET A 17 14.41 -1.11 7.57
CA MET A 17 14.20 -2.06 6.45
C MET A 17 12.88 -2.84 6.56
N TYR A 18 12.45 -3.16 7.79
CA TYR A 18 11.15 -3.80 8.02
C TYR A 18 10.02 -2.92 7.50
N GLU A 19 10.02 -1.64 7.87
CA GLU A 19 9.01 -0.66 7.48
C GLU A 19 8.99 -0.47 5.96
N ILE A 20 10.16 -0.36 5.33
CA ILE A 20 10.28 -0.20 3.88
C ILE A 20 9.71 -1.43 3.16
N ILE A 21 10.11 -2.63 3.53
CA ILE A 21 9.70 -3.87 2.84
C ILE A 21 8.21 -4.12 3.06
N LYS A 22 7.70 -3.93 4.28
CA LYS A 22 6.28 -4.09 4.59
C LYS A 22 5.43 -3.05 3.88
N GLY A 23 5.84 -1.78 3.91
CA GLY A 23 5.16 -0.69 3.23
C GLY A 23 5.07 -0.91 1.72
N GLU A 24 6.16 -1.33 1.08
CA GLU A 24 6.14 -1.69 -0.35
C GLU A 24 5.20 -2.86 -0.66
N ALA A 25 5.21 -3.89 0.18
CA ALA A 25 4.36 -5.07 -0.03
C ALA A 25 2.87 -4.74 0.12
N LEU A 26 2.49 -3.89 1.08
CA LEU A 26 1.14 -3.38 1.26
C LEU A 26 0.70 -2.52 0.06
N ALA A 27 1.55 -1.58 -0.35
CA ALA A 27 1.29 -0.73 -1.51
C ALA A 27 1.09 -1.55 -2.80
N MET A 28 1.91 -2.58 -3.00
CA MET A 28 1.79 -3.47 -4.16
C MET A 28 0.50 -4.29 -4.10
N ARG A 29 0.10 -4.79 -2.92
CA ARG A 29 -1.17 -5.49 -2.73
C ARG A 29 -2.35 -4.56 -3.05
N ALA A 30 -2.34 -3.35 -2.52
CA ALA A 30 -3.35 -2.34 -2.81
C ALA A 30 -3.42 -2.00 -4.30
N TYR A 31 -2.28 -1.82 -4.95
CA TYR A 31 -2.19 -1.54 -6.39
C TYR A 31 -2.87 -2.65 -7.22
N CYS A 32 -2.50 -3.90 -6.98
CA CYS A 32 -3.07 -5.03 -7.72
C CYS A 32 -4.60 -5.13 -7.49
N HIS A 33 -5.07 -4.99 -6.25
CA HIS A 33 -6.50 -5.03 -5.94
C HIS A 33 -7.25 -3.82 -6.50
N PHE A 34 -6.62 -2.65 -6.55
CA PHE A 34 -7.22 -1.48 -7.18
C PHE A 34 -7.43 -1.66 -8.69
N ASP A 35 -6.45 -2.24 -9.37
CA ASP A 35 -6.61 -2.55 -10.79
C ASP A 35 -7.68 -3.63 -11.03
N LEU A 36 -7.76 -4.66 -10.18
CA LEU A 36 -8.85 -5.64 -10.23
C LEU A 36 -10.23 -4.98 -10.00
N LEU A 37 -10.33 -4.07 -9.04
CA LEU A 37 -11.57 -3.31 -8.79
C LEU A 37 -11.98 -2.48 -10.01
N ARG A 38 -11.03 -1.82 -10.65
CA ARG A 38 -11.29 -0.97 -11.84
C ARG A 38 -11.68 -1.78 -13.06
N LEU A 39 -11.12 -2.97 -13.23
CA LEU A 39 -11.36 -3.83 -14.39
C LEU A 39 -12.63 -4.67 -14.25
N PHE A 40 -12.93 -5.16 -13.05
CA PHE A 40 -13.95 -6.19 -12.83
C PHE A 40 -15.00 -5.78 -11.78
N GLY A 41 -14.75 -4.77 -10.99
CA GLY A 41 -15.69 -4.27 -9.99
C GLY A 41 -16.69 -3.27 -10.55
N PRO A 42 -17.73 -2.91 -9.78
CA PRO A 42 -18.66 -1.86 -10.16
C PRO A 42 -17.98 -0.48 -10.07
N MET A 43 -18.46 0.44 -10.90
CA MET A 43 -18.05 1.85 -10.77
C MET A 43 -18.61 2.47 -9.49
N PRO A 44 -17.89 3.42 -8.86
CA PRO A 44 -18.33 4.08 -7.61
C PRO A 44 -19.71 4.73 -7.68
N THR A 45 -20.12 5.14 -8.88
CA THR A 45 -21.44 5.76 -9.13
C THR A 45 -22.57 4.74 -9.27
N ARG A 46 -22.27 3.43 -9.30
CA ARG A 46 -23.27 2.36 -9.41
C ARG A 46 -23.36 1.64 -8.08
N THR A 47 -24.52 1.70 -7.45
CA THR A 47 -24.79 0.92 -6.25
C THR A 47 -24.76 -0.58 -6.56
N SER A 48 -23.90 -1.31 -5.87
CA SER A 48 -23.88 -2.76 -5.86
C SER A 48 -24.19 -3.22 -4.42
N THR A 49 -25.23 -4.01 -4.26
CA THR A 49 -25.63 -4.58 -2.96
C THR A 49 -25.03 -5.97 -2.74
N GLY A 50 -24.40 -6.54 -3.76
CA GLY A 50 -23.81 -7.88 -3.71
C GLY A 50 -22.32 -7.87 -3.40
N LYS A 51 -21.82 -9.08 -3.17
CA LYS A 51 -20.39 -9.34 -3.10
C LYS A 51 -19.78 -9.24 -4.50
N ILE A 52 -18.62 -8.60 -4.62
CA ILE A 52 -18.00 -8.28 -5.92
C ILE A 52 -16.74 -9.10 -6.18
N LEU A 53 -15.72 -8.92 -5.37
CA LEU A 53 -14.38 -9.47 -5.57
C LEU A 53 -13.81 -9.95 -4.23
N PRO A 54 -12.90 -10.92 -4.22
CA PRO A 54 -12.13 -11.26 -3.03
C PRO A 54 -10.99 -10.27 -2.84
N TYR A 55 -10.78 -9.78 -1.61
CA TYR A 55 -9.55 -9.10 -1.22
C TYR A 55 -8.60 -10.14 -0.64
N VAL A 56 -7.61 -10.55 -1.44
CA VAL A 56 -6.73 -11.66 -1.10
C VAL A 56 -5.58 -11.19 -0.24
N THR A 57 -5.47 -11.72 0.97
CA THR A 57 -4.42 -11.38 1.94
C THR A 57 -3.47 -12.54 2.22
N THR A 58 -3.85 -13.76 1.87
CA THR A 58 -3.09 -14.99 2.08
C THR A 58 -2.80 -15.69 0.75
N VAL A 59 -1.73 -16.47 0.71
CA VAL A 59 -1.36 -17.23 -0.47
C VAL A 59 -1.76 -18.69 -0.29
N GLY A 60 -2.44 -19.23 -1.29
CA GLY A 60 -2.89 -20.61 -1.29
C GLY A 60 -3.81 -20.89 -2.47
N ILE A 61 -4.29 -22.12 -2.51
CA ILE A 61 -5.29 -22.58 -3.47
C ILE A 61 -6.70 -22.56 -2.86
N ASP A 62 -6.83 -22.09 -1.63
CA ASP A 62 -8.10 -22.04 -0.92
C ASP A 62 -9.05 -21.00 -1.50
N TYR A 63 -10.33 -21.25 -1.29
CA TYR A 63 -11.36 -20.30 -1.73
C TYR A 63 -11.33 -19.05 -0.88
N HIS A 64 -11.21 -17.89 -1.54
CA HIS A 64 -11.30 -16.57 -0.90
C HIS A 64 -12.71 -16.01 -0.97
N THR A 65 -13.24 -15.60 0.18
CA THR A 65 -14.57 -15.00 0.26
C THR A 65 -14.61 -13.65 -0.47
N HIS A 66 -15.62 -13.45 -1.31
CA HIS A 66 -15.86 -12.17 -1.93
C HIS A 66 -16.38 -11.15 -0.93
N HIS A 67 -15.96 -9.91 -1.06
CA HIS A 67 -16.35 -8.77 -0.26
C HIS A 67 -17.41 -7.92 -0.98
N THR A 68 -18.19 -7.16 -0.22
CA THR A 68 -18.98 -6.06 -0.77
C THR A 68 -18.07 -4.95 -1.29
N TYR A 69 -18.60 -4.05 -2.11
CA TYR A 69 -17.83 -2.90 -2.59
C TYR A 69 -17.22 -2.09 -1.43
N GLN A 70 -18.01 -1.84 -0.39
CA GLN A 70 -17.57 -1.07 0.77
C GLN A 70 -16.45 -1.79 1.54
N GLU A 71 -16.62 -3.08 1.85
CA GLU A 71 -15.59 -3.87 2.54
C GLU A 71 -14.29 -3.91 1.73
N PHE A 72 -14.39 -4.13 0.42
CA PHE A 72 -13.23 -4.20 -0.46
C PHE A 72 -12.47 -2.89 -0.52
N THR A 73 -13.17 -1.76 -0.68
CA THR A 73 -12.55 -0.44 -0.74
C THR A 73 -11.96 0.00 0.59
N GLU A 74 -12.55 -0.42 1.73
CA GLU A 74 -11.99 -0.15 3.05
C GLU A 74 -10.70 -0.95 3.29
N LEU A 75 -10.65 -2.22 2.90
CA LEU A 75 -9.43 -3.03 2.99
C LEU A 75 -8.30 -2.43 2.13
N LEU A 76 -8.61 -2.00 0.91
CA LEU A 76 -7.66 -1.36 0.03
C LEU A 76 -7.14 -0.04 0.59
N LYS A 77 -8.04 0.80 1.12
CA LYS A 77 -7.69 2.05 1.77
C LYS A 77 -6.77 1.84 2.96
N ASN A 78 -7.07 0.84 3.80
CA ASN A 78 -6.24 0.52 4.96
C ASN A 78 -4.82 0.11 4.54
N ASP A 79 -4.67 -0.70 3.50
CA ASP A 79 -3.35 -1.06 2.98
C ASP A 79 -2.55 0.17 2.51
N LEU A 80 -3.19 1.15 1.88
CA LEU A 80 -2.52 2.38 1.44
C LEU A 80 -2.09 3.24 2.64
N ILE A 81 -2.99 3.45 3.60
CA ILE A 81 -2.71 4.23 4.81
C ILE A 81 -1.59 3.58 5.65
N ASP A 82 -1.64 2.26 5.82
CA ASP A 82 -0.61 1.52 6.54
C ASP A 82 0.74 1.60 5.81
N ALA A 83 0.74 1.51 4.47
CA ALA A 83 1.94 1.66 3.67
C ALA A 83 2.53 3.08 3.78
N GLU A 84 1.68 4.13 3.71
CA GLU A 84 2.11 5.51 3.94
C GLU A 84 2.74 5.67 5.32
N GLY A 85 2.04 5.22 6.37
CA GLY A 85 2.51 5.33 7.75
C GLY A 85 3.86 4.66 7.98
N LEU A 86 4.10 3.50 7.38
CA LEU A 86 5.37 2.78 7.47
C LEU A 86 6.51 3.50 6.73
N LEU A 87 6.24 4.07 5.56
CA LEU A 87 7.27 4.69 4.71
C LEU A 87 7.60 6.13 5.11
N LYS A 88 6.69 6.82 5.76
CA LYS A 88 6.72 8.27 5.99
C LYS A 88 7.99 8.82 6.65
N GLN A 89 8.67 8.03 7.47
CA GLN A 89 9.88 8.47 8.19
C GLN A 89 11.15 7.84 7.62
N VAL A 90 11.06 6.57 7.25
CA VAL A 90 12.24 5.74 6.95
C VAL A 90 12.56 5.63 5.46
N ASP A 91 11.69 6.11 4.56
CA ASP A 91 11.96 6.00 3.14
C ASP A 91 13.07 6.96 2.71
N PRO A 92 14.22 6.45 2.23
CA PRO A 92 15.36 7.30 1.87
C PRO A 92 15.11 8.26 0.70
N ILE A 93 13.96 8.16 0.03
CA ILE A 93 13.54 9.16 -0.96
C ILE A 93 13.10 10.48 -0.32
N ILE A 94 12.81 10.47 0.99
CA ILE A 94 12.39 11.66 1.72
C ILE A 94 13.64 12.33 2.29
N PRO A 95 13.97 13.56 1.86
CA PRO A 95 15.13 14.28 2.38
C PRO A 95 14.99 14.56 3.88
N ALA A 96 16.11 14.59 4.60
CA ALA A 96 16.13 14.87 6.04
C ALA A 96 15.47 16.22 6.41
N GLU A 97 15.63 17.26 5.57
CA GLU A 97 14.95 18.55 5.75
C GLU A 97 13.43 18.51 5.61
N LYS A 98 12.89 17.40 5.09
CA LYS A 98 11.46 17.10 5.00
C LYS A 98 10.98 16.05 5.99
N GLY A 99 11.81 15.73 6.98
CA GLY A 99 11.50 14.81 8.05
C GLY A 99 11.83 13.33 7.76
N GLY A 100 12.61 13.05 6.72
CA GLY A 100 13.16 11.71 6.49
C GLY A 100 14.28 11.38 7.48
N GLU A 101 14.38 10.11 7.86
CA GLU A 101 15.45 9.61 8.69
C GLU A 101 16.64 9.14 7.85
N GLU A 102 17.86 9.43 8.32
CA GLU A 102 19.07 8.87 7.74
C GLU A 102 19.28 7.46 8.30
N LEU A 103 19.17 6.46 7.44
CA LEU A 103 19.35 5.07 7.84
C LEU A 103 20.82 4.69 7.80
N ASN A 104 21.33 4.15 8.91
CA ASN A 104 22.68 3.57 8.97
C ASN A 104 22.58 2.09 8.58
N LEU A 105 22.74 1.82 7.29
CA LEU A 105 22.55 0.51 6.70
C LEU A 105 23.87 -0.15 6.31
N SER A 106 23.87 -1.47 6.24
CA SER A 106 24.96 -2.22 5.59
C SER A 106 24.99 -1.96 4.08
N VAL A 107 26.14 -2.20 3.45
CA VAL A 107 26.30 -2.10 1.98
C VAL A 107 25.27 -2.97 1.24
N SER A 108 24.87 -4.10 1.80
CA SER A 108 23.87 -4.98 1.21
C SER A 108 22.47 -4.34 1.23
N ALA A 109 22.08 -3.72 2.32
CA ALA A 109 20.79 -3.03 2.45
C ALA A 109 20.76 -1.75 1.59
N GLU A 110 21.87 -0.99 1.55
CA GLU A 110 22.00 0.16 0.64
C GLU A 110 21.81 -0.27 -0.83
N ASN A 111 22.46 -1.36 -1.26
CA ASN A 111 22.31 -1.89 -2.61
C ASN A 111 20.86 -2.34 -2.89
N PHE A 112 20.15 -2.89 -1.91
CA PHE A 112 18.73 -3.23 -2.06
C PHE A 112 17.87 -2.00 -2.28
N LEU A 113 18.23 -0.85 -1.71
CA LEU A 113 17.51 0.41 -1.84
C LEU A 113 17.93 1.24 -3.07
N LEU A 114 18.89 0.77 -3.87
CA LEU A 114 19.19 1.41 -5.15
C LEU A 114 17.96 1.49 -6.03
N ALA A 115 17.85 2.54 -6.82
CA ALA A 115 16.70 2.80 -7.70
C ALA A 115 15.36 2.93 -6.93
N ARG A 116 15.39 3.46 -5.71
CA ARG A 116 14.20 3.69 -4.88
C ARG A 116 13.12 4.50 -5.61
N GLN A 117 13.52 5.39 -6.51
CA GLN A 117 12.64 6.25 -7.31
C GLN A 117 11.72 5.48 -8.27
N VAL A 118 12.03 4.24 -8.64
CA VAL A 118 11.20 3.42 -9.54
C VAL A 118 10.43 2.31 -8.82
N ARG A 119 10.44 2.31 -7.49
CA ARG A 119 9.73 1.35 -6.65
C ARG A 119 8.52 2.01 -5.97
N PHE A 120 7.73 1.23 -5.21
CA PHE A 120 6.69 1.80 -4.35
C PHE A 120 7.32 2.53 -3.16
N ASN A 121 7.78 3.75 -3.41
CA ASN A 121 8.30 4.66 -2.40
C ASN A 121 7.15 5.48 -1.78
N TYR A 122 7.46 6.28 -0.77
CA TYR A 122 6.49 7.14 -0.08
C TYR A 122 5.65 7.97 -1.06
N TYR A 123 6.28 8.65 -2.01
CA TYR A 123 5.55 9.51 -2.96
C TYR A 123 4.71 8.71 -3.96
N ALA A 124 5.12 7.49 -4.31
CA ALA A 124 4.32 6.60 -5.14
C ALA A 124 3.06 6.14 -4.39
N VAL A 125 3.16 5.88 -3.08
CA VAL A 125 2.00 5.56 -2.23
C VAL A 125 1.06 6.75 -2.14
N LYS A 126 1.54 7.97 -1.89
CA LYS A 126 0.72 9.20 -1.91
C LYS A 126 0.01 9.40 -3.25
N ALA A 127 0.70 9.16 -4.36
CA ALA A 127 0.07 9.24 -5.68
C ALA A 127 -1.02 8.17 -5.88
N MET A 128 -0.83 6.97 -5.32
CA MET A 128 -1.84 5.91 -5.33
C MET A 128 -3.05 6.25 -4.47
N GLU A 129 -2.86 6.84 -3.30
CA GLU A 129 -3.95 7.34 -2.45
C GLU A 129 -4.77 8.40 -3.17
N ALA A 130 -4.11 9.41 -3.73
CA ALA A 130 -4.78 10.45 -4.50
C ALA A 130 -5.61 9.85 -5.64
N ARG A 131 -5.04 8.91 -6.39
CA ARG A 131 -5.73 8.22 -7.49
C ARG A 131 -6.93 7.40 -6.99
N PHE A 132 -6.79 6.70 -5.87
CA PHE A 132 -7.86 5.92 -5.27
C PHE A 132 -8.99 6.82 -4.77
N PHE A 133 -8.69 7.90 -4.03
CA PHE A 133 -9.71 8.83 -3.55
C PHE A 133 -10.43 9.56 -4.69
N LEU A 134 -9.72 9.94 -5.74
CA LEU A 134 -10.34 10.50 -6.94
C LEU A 134 -11.27 9.49 -7.62
N TRP A 135 -10.88 8.22 -7.70
CA TRP A 135 -11.73 7.15 -8.20
C TRP A 135 -13.00 6.98 -7.36
N MET A 136 -12.87 6.99 -6.03
CA MET A 136 -14.01 6.86 -5.11
C MET A 136 -15.02 8.00 -5.26
N GLY A 137 -14.58 9.18 -5.65
CA GLY A 137 -15.43 10.35 -5.85
C GLY A 137 -16.03 10.89 -4.56
N GLY A 138 -16.89 11.90 -4.69
CA GLY A 138 -17.46 12.63 -3.54
C GLY A 138 -16.53 13.73 -3.01
N GLU A 139 -17.08 14.75 -2.37
CA GLU A 139 -16.29 15.92 -1.95
C GLU A 139 -15.25 15.60 -0.88
N THR A 140 -15.58 14.73 0.09
CA THR A 140 -14.65 14.30 1.14
C THR A 140 -13.44 13.55 0.55
N ASN A 141 -13.69 12.65 -0.42
CA ASN A 141 -12.61 11.91 -1.07
C ASN A 141 -11.77 12.81 -2.00
N LYS A 142 -12.39 13.80 -2.65
CA LYS A 142 -11.64 14.79 -3.42
C LYS A 142 -10.70 15.58 -2.54
N SER A 143 -11.15 16.06 -1.37
CA SER A 143 -10.30 16.73 -0.41
C SER A 143 -9.12 15.85 0.01
N ALA A 144 -9.39 14.60 0.42
CA ALA A 144 -8.36 13.65 0.80
C ALA A 144 -7.35 13.31 -0.33
N ALA A 145 -7.71 13.53 -1.58
CA ALA A 145 -6.80 13.32 -2.72
C ALA A 145 -5.79 14.46 -2.91
N TYR A 146 -5.99 15.60 -2.26
CA TYR A 146 -5.07 16.76 -2.32
C TYR A 146 -4.10 16.84 -1.12
N ASP A 147 -4.38 16.12 -0.04
CA ASP A 147 -3.55 16.02 1.17
C ASP A 147 -2.39 15.04 0.99
#